data_281174a55972ca9be9ecd038996bb4ad
#
_entry.id   281174a55972ca9be9ecd038996bb4ad
#
_cell.length_a   1.000
_cell.length_b   1.000
_cell.length_c   1.000
_cell.angle_alpha   90.00
_cell.angle_beta   90.00
_cell.angle_gamma   90.00
#
_symmetry.space_group_name_H-M   'P 1'
#
loop_
_entity.id
_entity.type
_entity.pdbx_description
1 polymer ?
#
loop_
_entity_poly.entity_id
_entity_poly.type
_entity_poly.pdbx_seq_one_letter_code
_entity_poly.pdbx_strand_id
1 'polypeptide(L)'
;MPKVYIVNRPTQNKFGWTPDLTDATRYGELEVVFEPNEKPQFLPSPSIQKARRIMKNFSPEDFLLWPGGGDPIAVMIACMIASEMSP
;
A
#
# COMPACT_ATOMS: atom_id res chain seq x y z
N MET A 1 -8.17 -3.37 -16.02
CA MET A 1 -6.81 -2.83 -16.04
C MET A 1 -6.10 -3.12 -14.73
N PRO A 2 -4.83 -3.52 -14.75
CA PRO A 2 -4.10 -3.76 -13.51
C PRO A 2 -3.90 -2.47 -12.72
N LYS A 3 -3.77 -2.63 -11.42
CA LYS A 3 -3.48 -1.52 -10.51
C LYS A 3 -2.20 -1.80 -9.74
N VAL A 4 -1.54 -0.74 -9.31
CA VAL A 4 -0.40 -0.82 -8.41
C VAL A 4 -0.86 -0.28 -7.06
N TYR A 5 -1.01 -1.17 -6.09
CA TYR A 5 -1.39 -0.78 -4.74
C TYR A 5 -0.15 -0.41 -3.95
N ILE A 6 -0.07 0.85 -3.54
CA ILE A 6 1.07 1.36 -2.77
C ILE A 6 0.73 1.17 -1.30
N VAL A 7 1.52 0.37 -0.59
CA VAL A 7 1.26 0.04 0.81
C VAL A 7 1.10 1.31 1.64
N ASN A 8 2.07 2.21 1.53
CA ASN A 8 2.00 3.49 2.22
C ASN A 8 2.58 4.57 1.32
N ARG A 9 1.95 5.76 1.36
CA ARG A 9 2.42 6.89 0.56
C ARG A 9 3.82 7.29 1.04
N PRO A 10 4.83 7.37 0.16
CA PRO A 10 6.16 7.76 0.57
C PRO A 10 6.19 9.19 1.09
N THR A 11 7.02 9.40 2.10
CA THR A 11 7.24 10.72 2.67
C THR A 11 8.67 11.15 2.42
N GLN A 12 8.92 12.45 2.62
CA GLN A 12 10.26 13.01 2.50
C GLN A 12 11.16 12.35 3.56
N ASN A 13 12.34 11.87 3.13
CA ASN A 13 13.28 11.27 4.07
C ASN A 13 14.08 12.37 4.79
N LYS A 14 15.01 11.95 5.66
CA LYS A 14 15.81 12.89 6.45
C LYS A 14 16.71 13.80 5.61
N PHE A 15 16.93 13.49 4.34
CA PHE A 15 17.71 14.28 3.42
C PHE A 15 16.84 15.21 2.56
N GLY A 16 15.56 15.32 2.86
CA GLY A 16 14.64 16.14 2.11
C GLY A 16 14.21 15.56 0.77
N TRP A 17 14.20 14.25 0.65
CA TRP A 17 14.05 13.55 -0.61
C TRP A 17 12.87 12.58 -0.54
N THR A 18 11.99 12.64 -1.52
CA THR A 18 10.83 11.75 -1.59
C THR A 18 11.02 10.75 -2.72
N PRO A 19 10.82 9.45 -2.47
CA PRO A 19 10.91 8.46 -3.54
C PRO A 19 9.96 8.78 -4.69
N ASP A 20 10.45 8.61 -5.91
CA ASP A 20 9.69 8.87 -7.12
C ASP A 20 8.98 7.58 -7.55
N LEU A 21 7.66 7.62 -7.62
CA LEU A 21 6.85 6.49 -8.02
C LEU A 21 6.40 6.57 -9.49
N THR A 22 6.92 7.54 -10.24
CA THR A 22 6.51 7.73 -11.64
C THR A 22 6.68 6.47 -12.48
N ASP A 23 7.79 5.74 -12.28
CA ASP A 23 8.04 4.52 -13.04
C ASP A 23 7.01 3.43 -12.76
N ALA A 24 6.39 3.45 -11.60
CA ALA A 24 5.37 2.46 -11.25
C ALA A 24 4.10 2.61 -12.07
N THR A 25 3.86 3.79 -12.64
CA THR A 25 2.66 4.03 -13.44
C THR A 25 2.61 3.19 -14.71
N ARG A 26 3.77 2.71 -15.17
CA ARG A 26 3.83 1.83 -16.35
C ARG A 26 3.18 0.47 -16.11
N TYR A 27 3.04 0.08 -14.84
CA TYR A 27 2.45 -1.22 -14.47
C TYR A 27 0.95 -1.12 -14.19
N GLY A 28 0.41 0.08 -14.08
CA GLY A 28 -1.01 0.28 -13.84
C GLY A 28 -1.30 1.57 -13.09
N GLU A 29 -2.59 1.77 -12.81
CA GLU A 29 -3.03 2.92 -12.04
C GLU A 29 -2.60 2.78 -10.58
N LEU A 30 -2.09 3.87 -10.00
CA LEU A 30 -1.62 3.85 -8.60
C LEU A 30 -2.78 4.06 -7.64
N GLU A 31 -2.81 3.25 -6.58
CA GLU A 31 -3.80 3.35 -5.50
C GLU A 31 -3.07 3.25 -4.17
N VAL A 32 -3.16 4.28 -3.34
CA VAL A 32 -2.48 4.29 -2.03
C VAL A 32 -3.38 3.66 -0.98
N VAL A 33 -2.85 2.70 -0.22
CA VAL A 33 -3.61 2.03 0.84
C VAL A 33 -3.58 2.83 2.13
N PHE A 34 -2.39 3.25 2.58
CA PHE A 34 -2.25 4.01 3.82
C PHE A 34 -1.56 5.35 3.59
N GLU A 35 -2.09 6.38 4.21
CA GLU A 35 -1.50 7.72 4.19
C GLU A 35 -0.46 7.88 5.31
N PRO A 36 0.46 8.87 5.23
CA PRO A 36 1.53 9.00 6.22
C PRO A 36 1.05 9.21 7.66
N ASN A 37 -0.13 9.80 7.83
CA ASN A 37 -0.68 10.07 9.17
C ASN A 37 -1.38 8.86 9.78
N GLU A 38 -1.53 7.79 9.03
CA GLU A 38 -2.18 6.58 9.51
C GLU A 38 -1.16 5.65 10.16
N LYS A 39 -1.52 5.09 11.32
CA LYS A 39 -0.61 4.26 12.11
C LYS A 39 -1.26 2.91 12.39
N PRO A 40 -1.19 1.96 11.44
CA PRO A 40 -1.81 0.65 11.63
C PRO A 40 -1.35 -0.09 12.90
N GLN A 41 -0.12 0.14 13.35
CA GLN A 41 0.38 -0.50 14.58
C GLN A 41 -0.42 -0.08 15.82
N PHE A 42 -1.04 1.09 15.81
CA PHE A 42 -1.84 1.58 16.93
C PHE A 42 -3.33 1.35 16.75
N LEU A 43 -3.78 1.18 15.51
CA LEU A 43 -5.20 1.00 15.18
C LEU A 43 -5.35 -0.13 14.16
N PRO A 44 -4.99 -1.38 14.55
CA PRO A 44 -4.98 -2.46 13.58
C PRO A 44 -6.34 -2.82 12.98
N SER A 45 -7.40 -2.86 13.80
CA SER A 45 -8.71 -3.26 13.27
C SER A 45 -9.28 -2.29 12.25
N PRO A 46 -9.32 -0.97 12.51
CA PRO A 46 -9.76 -0.02 11.48
C PRO A 46 -8.88 -0.06 10.24
N SER A 47 -7.57 -0.27 10.41
CA SER A 47 -6.65 -0.33 9.29
C SER A 47 -6.90 -1.54 8.41
N ILE A 48 -7.16 -2.70 9.02
CA ILE A 48 -7.51 -3.92 8.28
C ILE A 48 -8.80 -3.69 7.47
N GLN A 49 -9.81 -3.10 8.07
CA GLN A 49 -11.06 -2.82 7.40
C GLN A 49 -10.87 -1.86 6.22
N LYS A 50 -10.04 -0.84 6.41
CA LYS A 50 -9.73 0.11 5.35
C LYS A 50 -9.02 -0.59 4.18
N ALA A 51 -8.02 -1.41 4.49
CA ALA A 51 -7.28 -2.13 3.47
C ALA A 51 -8.19 -3.08 2.67
N ARG A 52 -9.09 -3.79 3.35
CA ARG A 52 -10.05 -4.66 2.67
C ARG A 52 -10.94 -3.89 1.72
N ARG A 53 -11.39 -2.70 2.13
CA ARG A 53 -12.25 -1.86 1.30
C ARG A 53 -11.51 -1.39 0.04
N ILE A 54 -10.27 -0.94 0.21
CA ILE A 54 -9.47 -0.42 -0.90
C ILE A 54 -9.05 -1.54 -1.85
N MET A 55 -8.65 -2.68 -1.29
CA MET A 55 -8.09 -3.78 -2.07
C MET A 55 -9.11 -4.87 -2.43
N LYS A 56 -10.40 -4.60 -2.28
CA LYS A 56 -11.44 -5.62 -2.48
C LYS A 56 -11.43 -6.27 -3.86
N ASN A 57 -10.90 -5.59 -4.85
CA ASN A 57 -10.82 -6.10 -6.22
C ASN A 57 -9.40 -6.52 -6.61
N PHE A 58 -8.51 -6.66 -5.64
CA PHE A 58 -7.14 -7.09 -5.90
C PHE A 58 -7.16 -8.46 -6.61
N SER A 59 -6.39 -8.58 -7.67
CA SER A 59 -6.33 -9.79 -8.50
C SER A 59 -4.88 -10.14 -8.83
N PRO A 60 -4.62 -11.33 -9.39
CA PRO A 60 -3.25 -11.71 -9.76
C PRO A 60 -2.59 -10.79 -10.78
N GLU A 61 -3.37 -9.96 -11.49
CA GLU A 61 -2.82 -9.00 -12.46
C GLU A 61 -2.27 -7.75 -11.79
N ASP A 62 -2.68 -7.49 -10.54
CA ASP A 62 -2.30 -6.28 -9.84
C ASP A 62 -0.96 -6.43 -9.14
N PHE A 63 -0.39 -5.29 -8.76
CA PHE A 63 0.89 -5.24 -8.08
C PHE A 63 0.73 -4.66 -6.69
N LEU A 64 1.55 -5.12 -5.78
CA LEU A 64 1.65 -4.57 -4.44
C LEU A 64 3.04 -4.00 -4.29
N LEU A 65 3.14 -2.69 -4.07
CA LEU A 65 4.42 -2.00 -4.00
C LEU A 65 4.62 -1.39 -2.62
N TRP A 66 5.76 -1.69 -2.01
CA TRP A 66 6.19 -1.06 -0.77
C TRP A 66 7.42 -0.20 -1.07
N PRO A 67 7.27 1.14 -1.07
CA PRO A 67 8.40 2.02 -1.40
C PRO A 67 9.45 2.11 -0.29
N GLY A 68 9.22 1.45 0.83
CA GLY A 68 10.14 1.49 1.97
C GLY A 68 9.69 2.47 3.03
N GLY A 69 10.25 2.34 4.22
CA GLY A 69 9.88 3.19 5.36
C GLY A 69 8.49 2.91 5.88
N GLY A 70 8.00 3.81 6.72
CA GLY A 70 6.65 3.70 7.26
C GLY A 70 6.51 2.59 8.30
N ASP A 71 5.26 2.18 8.52
CA ASP A 71 4.90 1.21 9.54
C ASP A 71 4.94 -0.20 8.98
N PRO A 72 5.79 -1.10 9.53
CA PRO A 72 5.85 -2.48 9.03
C PRO A 72 4.53 -3.23 9.17
N ILE A 73 3.68 -2.85 10.10
CA ILE A 73 2.36 -3.47 10.24
C ILE A 73 1.50 -3.17 9.02
N ALA A 74 1.69 -2.01 8.39
CA ALA A 74 0.99 -1.70 7.14
C ALA A 74 1.33 -2.70 6.04
N VAL A 75 2.62 -3.07 5.93
CA VAL A 75 3.07 -4.07 4.96
C VAL A 75 2.43 -5.42 5.26
N MET A 76 2.41 -5.83 6.52
CA MET A 76 1.81 -7.10 6.92
C MET A 76 0.33 -7.16 6.59
N ILE A 77 -0.40 -6.08 6.88
CA ILE A 77 -1.82 -5.98 6.59
C ILE A 77 -2.07 -6.05 5.07
N ALA A 78 -1.31 -5.29 4.30
CA ALA A 78 -1.48 -5.27 2.85
C ALA A 78 -1.20 -6.65 2.24
N CYS A 79 -0.16 -7.33 2.69
CA CYS A 79 0.16 -8.67 2.20
C CYS A 79 -0.93 -9.68 2.58
N MET A 80 -1.45 -9.59 3.80
CA MET A 80 -2.53 -10.45 4.25
C MET A 80 -3.79 -10.28 3.38
N ILE A 81 -4.16 -9.03 3.13
CA ILE A 81 -5.35 -8.74 2.33
C ILE A 81 -5.15 -9.17 0.88
N ALA A 82 -3.97 -8.93 0.30
CA ALA A 82 -3.69 -9.38 -1.06
C ALA A 82 -3.82 -10.90 -1.16
N SER A 83 -3.35 -11.63 -0.16
CA SER A 83 -3.45 -13.08 -0.10
C SER A 83 -4.91 -13.54 0.03
N GLU A 84 -5.73 -12.82 0.78
CA GLU A 84 -7.17 -13.13 0.89
C GLU A 84 -7.90 -12.94 -0.43
N MET A 85 -7.59 -11.85 -1.15
CA MET A 85 -8.31 -11.48 -2.38
C MET A 85 -7.83 -12.27 -3.59
N SER A 86 -6.59 -12.74 -3.56
CA SER A 86 -5.98 -13.46 -4.69
C SER A 86 -5.13 -14.61 -4.15
N PRO A 87 -5.79 -15.68 -3.65
CA PRO A 87 -5.10 -16.85 -3.10
C PRO A 87 -4.30 -17.62 -4.15
#